data_70101c926cf68fe8eb8006b315ec5a23
#
_entry.id   70101c926cf68fe8eb8006b315ec5a23
#
_cell.length_a   1.000
_cell.length_b   1.000
_cell.length_c   1.000
_cell.angle_alpha   90.00
_cell.angle_beta   90.00
_cell.angle_gamma   90.00
#
_symmetry.space_group_name_H-M   'P 1'
#
loop_
_entity.id
_entity.type
_entity.pdbx_description
1 polymer ?
#
loop_
_entity_poly.entity_id
_entity_poly.type
_entity_poly.pdbx_seq_one_letter_code
_entity_poly.pdbx_strand_id
1 'polypeptide(L)'
;DMRLISGIPPWCQMYFDRLSAKANGKKIKDIFKNFSLFVYGGVNFEPYRARIEESIGKKISTIETYPASEGFIAFQDAQQDKGLLLLADAGIFYEFIPTDEYFNENPTRLSLAEVELNKNYALIMSTNAGLWGYAIGDTVKFISKNPYKILV
;
A
#
# COMPACT_ATOMS: atom_id res chain seq x y z
N ASP A 1 24.50 -4.28 -7.74
CA ASP A 1 23.61 -3.74 -8.78
C ASP A 1 22.17 -3.71 -8.20
N MET A 2 21.66 -2.51 -7.89
CA MET A 2 20.30 -2.34 -7.38
C MET A 2 19.30 -2.46 -8.54
N ARG A 3 18.34 -3.38 -8.44
CA ARG A 3 17.29 -3.60 -9.44
C ARG A 3 15.92 -3.15 -8.96
N LEU A 4 15.71 -3.21 -7.66
CA LEU A 4 14.48 -2.85 -6.97
C LEU A 4 14.82 -2.03 -5.74
N ILE A 5 13.97 -1.10 -5.38
CA ILE A 5 13.93 -0.46 -4.06
C ILE A 5 12.52 -0.54 -3.52
N SER A 6 12.40 -0.74 -2.20
CA SER A 6 11.14 -0.65 -1.48
C SER A 6 11.24 0.41 -0.39
N GLY A 7 10.20 1.21 -0.23
CA GLY A 7 10.14 2.20 0.84
C GLY A 7 9.09 3.28 0.63
N ILE A 8 8.99 4.14 1.63
CA ILE A 8 8.09 5.30 1.59
C ILE A 8 8.64 6.33 0.60
N PRO A 9 7.84 6.83 -0.36
CA PRO A 9 8.29 7.71 -1.44
C PRO A 9 9.17 8.89 -1.02
N PRO A 10 8.83 9.71 0.01
CA PRO A 10 9.68 10.81 0.43
C PRO A 10 11.08 10.37 0.90
N TRP A 11 11.20 9.22 1.55
CA TRP A 11 12.50 8.72 2.01
C TRP A 11 13.35 8.18 0.86
N CYS A 12 12.70 7.50 -0.10
CA CYS A 12 13.37 7.07 -1.32
C CYS A 12 13.85 8.26 -2.15
N GLN A 13 13.06 9.35 -2.23
CA GLN A 13 13.49 10.59 -2.87
C GLN A 13 14.74 11.16 -2.21
N MET A 14 14.74 11.26 -0.88
CA MET A 14 15.91 11.75 -0.14
C MET A 14 17.14 10.86 -0.37
N TYR A 15 16.96 9.56 -0.45
CA TYR A 15 18.03 8.60 -0.79
C TYR A 15 18.57 8.84 -2.20
N PHE A 16 17.70 9.03 -3.19
CA PHE A 16 18.10 9.31 -4.58
C PHE A 16 18.84 10.65 -4.70
N ASP A 17 18.37 11.68 -4.01
CA ASP A 17 19.04 12.99 -4.00
C ASP A 17 20.47 12.87 -3.47
N ARG A 18 20.69 12.11 -2.37
CA ARG A 18 22.02 11.85 -1.81
C ARG A 18 22.91 11.02 -2.73
N LEU A 19 22.36 9.99 -3.37
CA LEU A 19 23.09 9.17 -4.35
C LEU A 19 23.53 10.00 -5.55
N SER A 20 22.63 10.80 -6.11
CA SER A 20 22.94 11.69 -7.23
C SER A 20 24.05 12.67 -6.87
N ALA A 21 23.97 13.31 -5.71
CA ALA A 21 25.01 14.23 -5.22
C ALA A 21 26.38 13.55 -5.12
N LYS A 22 26.44 12.34 -4.52
CA LYS A 22 27.69 11.56 -4.44
C LYS A 22 28.21 11.08 -5.80
N ALA A 23 27.35 10.93 -6.79
CA ALA A 23 27.69 10.49 -8.14
C ALA A 23 27.84 11.65 -9.12
N ASN A 24 28.18 12.86 -8.67
CA ASN A 24 28.37 14.06 -9.48
C ASN A 24 27.15 14.40 -10.37
N GLY A 25 25.94 14.31 -9.80
CA GLY A 25 24.70 14.68 -10.48
C GLY A 25 24.13 13.61 -11.43
N LYS A 26 24.68 12.39 -11.45
CA LYS A 26 24.16 11.30 -12.29
C LYS A 26 22.74 10.91 -11.86
N LYS A 27 21.91 10.58 -12.84
CA LYS A 27 20.59 9.98 -12.60
C LYS A 27 20.74 8.56 -12.06
N ILE A 28 19.74 8.08 -11.32
CA ILE A 28 19.78 6.74 -10.70
C ILE A 28 19.93 5.63 -11.75
N LYS A 29 19.29 5.76 -12.92
CA LYS A 29 19.43 4.81 -14.04
C LYS A 29 20.88 4.68 -14.56
N ASP A 30 21.70 5.74 -14.40
CA ASP A 30 23.08 5.75 -14.84
C ASP A 30 24.03 5.17 -13.79
N ILE A 31 23.61 5.17 -12.53
CA ILE A 31 24.30 4.54 -11.40
C ILE A 31 23.95 3.05 -11.34
N PHE A 32 22.67 2.72 -11.47
CA PHE A 32 22.13 1.36 -11.44
C PHE A 32 21.39 1.05 -12.74
N LYS A 33 22.12 0.53 -13.73
CA LYS A 33 21.61 0.32 -15.10
C LYS A 33 20.39 -0.60 -15.19
N ASN A 34 20.27 -1.55 -14.26
CA ASN A 34 19.19 -2.53 -14.22
C ASN A 34 18.06 -2.13 -13.25
N PHE A 35 18.07 -0.91 -12.72
CA PHE A 35 17.01 -0.45 -11.82
C PHE A 35 15.68 -0.37 -12.57
N SER A 36 14.66 -1.13 -12.13
CA SER A 36 13.44 -1.38 -12.90
C SER A 36 12.15 -1.31 -12.10
N LEU A 37 12.20 -1.41 -10.76
CA LEU A 37 11.01 -1.52 -9.94
C LEU A 37 11.11 -0.67 -8.66
N PHE A 38 10.04 0.05 -8.37
CA PHE A 38 9.85 0.75 -7.10
C PHE A 38 8.61 0.20 -6.40
N VAL A 39 8.81 -0.41 -5.22
CA VAL A 39 7.73 -0.90 -4.36
C VAL A 39 7.50 0.14 -3.27
N TYR A 40 6.26 0.60 -3.10
CA TYR A 40 5.95 1.64 -2.12
C TYR A 40 4.70 1.30 -1.32
N GLY A 41 4.51 2.02 -0.20
CA GLY A 41 3.33 1.95 0.63
C GLY A 41 3.33 3.07 1.67
N GLY A 42 2.25 3.15 2.45
CA GLY A 42 2.10 4.10 3.54
C GLY A 42 1.70 5.51 3.15
N VAL A 43 1.82 5.90 1.87
CA VAL A 43 1.34 7.19 1.34
C VAL A 43 0.99 7.08 -0.13
N ASN A 44 0.07 7.92 -0.60
CA ASN A 44 -0.22 8.04 -2.03
C ASN A 44 1.03 8.46 -2.81
N PHE A 45 1.37 7.71 -3.83
CA PHE A 45 2.58 7.94 -4.65
C PHE A 45 2.46 9.09 -5.65
N GLU A 46 1.26 9.37 -6.15
CA GLU A 46 1.07 10.31 -7.27
C GLU A 46 1.70 11.70 -7.05
N PRO A 47 1.65 12.31 -5.86
CA PRO A 47 2.33 13.59 -5.62
C PRO A 47 3.86 13.53 -5.75
N TYR A 48 4.45 12.35 -5.61
CA TYR A 48 5.90 12.14 -5.64
C TYR A 48 6.41 11.60 -6.97
N ARG A 49 5.54 11.04 -7.81
CA ARG A 49 5.87 10.32 -9.05
C ARG A 49 6.79 11.13 -9.97
N ALA A 50 6.39 12.34 -10.31
CA ALA A 50 7.14 13.16 -11.26
C ALA A 50 8.58 13.41 -10.78
N ARG A 51 8.75 13.77 -9.52
CA ARG A 51 10.07 14.05 -8.93
C ARG A 51 10.94 12.80 -8.81
N ILE A 52 10.36 11.68 -8.41
CA ILE A 52 11.07 10.39 -8.32
C ILE A 52 11.51 9.93 -9.71
N GLU A 53 10.63 9.97 -10.71
CA GLU A 53 10.97 9.61 -12.10
C GLU A 53 12.03 10.55 -12.70
N GLU A 54 11.98 11.83 -12.36
CA GLU A 54 13.03 12.78 -12.73
C GLU A 54 14.39 12.40 -12.13
N SER A 55 14.44 12.07 -10.84
CA SER A 55 15.66 11.63 -10.14
C SER A 55 16.18 10.32 -10.72
N ILE A 56 15.29 9.39 -11.06
CA ILE A 56 15.64 8.13 -11.72
C ILE A 56 16.14 8.39 -13.16
N GLY A 57 15.54 9.34 -13.88
CA GLY A 57 15.84 9.67 -15.27
C GLY A 57 15.09 8.82 -16.29
N LYS A 58 14.07 8.09 -15.86
CA LYS A 58 13.13 7.33 -16.71
C LYS A 58 11.84 7.04 -15.92
N LYS A 59 10.76 6.72 -16.65
CA LYS A 59 9.57 6.11 -16.05
C LYS A 59 9.93 4.75 -15.45
N ILE A 60 9.30 4.40 -14.34
CA ILE A 60 9.56 3.15 -13.62
C ILE A 60 8.25 2.43 -13.30
N SER A 61 8.29 1.10 -13.39
CA SER A 61 7.19 0.27 -12.89
C SER A 61 7.10 0.36 -11.37
N THR A 62 5.88 0.42 -10.86
CA THR A 62 5.62 0.55 -9.42
C THR A 62 4.69 -0.55 -8.95
N ILE A 63 4.84 -0.97 -7.69
CA ILE A 63 3.88 -1.82 -6.99
C ILE A 63 3.52 -1.11 -5.68
N GLU A 64 2.24 -0.86 -5.50
CA GLU A 64 1.71 -0.38 -4.23
C GLU A 64 1.48 -1.54 -3.28
N THR A 65 1.81 -1.34 -2.01
CA THR A 65 1.60 -2.30 -0.94
C THR A 65 0.92 -1.63 0.24
N TYR A 66 0.11 -2.40 0.94
CA TYR A 66 -0.48 -1.98 2.21
C TYR A 66 0.07 -2.86 3.35
N PRO A 67 1.30 -2.59 3.79
CA PRO A 67 1.88 -3.21 4.97
C PRO A 67 1.52 -2.40 6.21
N ALA A 68 1.37 -3.09 7.33
CA ALA A 68 1.30 -2.51 8.65
C ALA A 68 2.17 -3.34 9.61
N SER A 69 2.49 -2.81 10.78
CA SER A 69 3.21 -3.58 11.81
C SER A 69 2.39 -4.79 12.27
N GLU A 70 1.07 -4.68 12.16
CA GLU A 70 0.08 -5.68 12.54
C GLU A 70 -0.07 -6.81 11.50
N GLY A 71 0.29 -6.54 10.24
CA GLY A 71 0.19 -7.52 9.17
C GLY A 71 0.35 -6.95 7.78
N PHE A 72 0.62 -7.80 6.80
CA PHE A 72 0.64 -7.43 5.39
C PHE A 72 -0.77 -7.65 4.81
N ILE A 73 -1.47 -6.56 4.51
CA ILE A 73 -2.92 -6.56 4.30
C ILE A 73 -3.28 -6.72 2.82
N ALA A 74 -2.65 -5.94 1.95
CA ALA A 74 -2.98 -5.92 0.53
C ALA A 74 -1.80 -5.46 -0.33
N PHE A 75 -1.85 -5.75 -1.63
CA PHE A 75 -0.86 -5.28 -2.59
C PHE A 75 -1.48 -5.10 -3.99
N GLN A 76 -0.85 -4.29 -4.81
CA GLN A 76 -1.20 -4.13 -6.22
C GLN A 76 -0.78 -5.39 -7.00
N ASP A 77 -1.74 -6.12 -7.54
CA ASP A 77 -1.53 -7.36 -8.31
C ASP A 77 -1.44 -7.14 -9.83
N ALA A 78 -1.82 -5.94 -10.31
CA ALA A 78 -1.74 -5.57 -11.72
C ALA A 78 -1.40 -4.10 -11.90
N GLN A 79 -0.56 -3.78 -12.92
CA GLN A 79 -0.06 -2.42 -13.16
C GLN A 79 -1.17 -1.42 -13.56
N GLN A 80 -2.24 -1.91 -14.14
CA GLN A 80 -3.35 -1.08 -14.63
C GLN A 80 -4.47 -0.90 -13.60
N ASP A 81 -4.45 -1.66 -12.53
CA ASP A 81 -5.50 -1.63 -11.52
C ASP A 81 -5.24 -0.55 -10.48
N LYS A 82 -6.31 0.12 -10.07
CA LYS A 82 -6.26 1.13 -8.99
C LYS A 82 -6.41 0.54 -7.60
N GLY A 83 -6.91 -0.69 -7.50
CA GLY A 83 -7.16 -1.36 -6.23
C GLY A 83 -6.07 -2.31 -5.83
N LEU A 84 -5.93 -2.53 -4.54
CA LEU A 84 -5.02 -3.50 -3.94
C LEU A 84 -5.76 -4.80 -3.69
N LEU A 85 -5.17 -5.92 -4.09
CA LEU A 85 -5.68 -7.25 -3.79
C LEU A 85 -5.59 -7.51 -2.29
N LEU A 86 -6.73 -7.73 -1.64
CA LEU A 86 -6.78 -8.08 -0.22
C LEU A 86 -6.28 -9.52 -0.01
N LEU A 87 -5.35 -9.71 0.91
CA LEU A 87 -4.85 -11.04 1.29
C LEU A 87 -5.80 -11.70 2.29
N ALA A 88 -6.89 -12.28 1.79
CA ALA A 88 -7.94 -12.87 2.62
C ALA A 88 -7.56 -14.22 3.24
N ASP A 89 -6.52 -14.87 2.74
CA ASP A 89 -6.06 -16.22 3.13
C ASP A 89 -4.68 -16.23 3.82
N ALA A 90 -4.17 -15.06 4.19
CA ALA A 90 -2.82 -14.91 4.77
C ALA A 90 -2.78 -15.04 6.32
N GLY A 91 -3.76 -15.70 6.94
CA GLY A 91 -3.79 -15.92 8.39
C GLY A 91 -4.27 -14.72 9.20
N ILE A 92 -4.92 -13.76 8.56
CA ILE A 92 -5.57 -12.61 9.19
C ILE A 92 -7.09 -12.78 9.00
N PHE A 93 -7.83 -12.71 10.09
CA PHE A 93 -9.29 -12.62 10.06
C PHE A 93 -9.69 -11.14 10.07
N TYR A 94 -10.46 -10.74 9.07
CA TYR A 94 -10.90 -9.36 8.88
C TYR A 94 -12.36 -9.19 9.25
N GLU A 95 -12.66 -8.08 9.95
CA GLU A 95 -13.99 -7.55 10.16
C GLU A 95 -14.03 -6.10 9.69
N PHE A 96 -15.20 -5.63 9.30
CA PHE A 96 -15.40 -4.31 8.71
C PHE A 96 -16.54 -3.58 9.42
N ILE A 97 -16.24 -2.40 9.97
CA ILE A 97 -17.24 -1.54 10.60
C ILE A 97 -17.55 -0.40 9.63
N PRO A 98 -18.82 -0.19 9.22
CA PRO A 98 -19.19 1.01 8.47
C PRO A 98 -18.67 2.26 9.17
N THR A 99 -18.04 3.19 8.43
CA THR A 99 -17.36 4.35 9.05
C THR A 99 -18.30 5.28 9.82
N ASP A 100 -19.57 5.33 9.44
CA ASP A 100 -20.63 6.08 10.13
C ASP A 100 -21.06 5.45 11.45
N GLU A 101 -20.73 4.17 11.67
CA GLU A 101 -21.03 3.45 12.92
C GLU A 101 -19.81 3.31 13.86
N TYR A 102 -18.60 3.68 13.39
CA TYR A 102 -17.35 3.37 14.08
C TYR A 102 -17.30 3.85 15.54
N PHE A 103 -17.92 4.97 15.84
CA PHE A 103 -17.97 5.53 17.20
C PHE A 103 -19.22 5.16 18.01
N ASN A 104 -20.09 4.31 17.45
CA ASN A 104 -21.24 3.80 18.21
C ASN A 104 -20.79 2.88 19.34
N GLU A 105 -21.57 2.78 20.39
CA GLU A 105 -21.30 1.87 21.53
C GLU A 105 -21.26 0.40 21.09
N ASN A 106 -22.13 0.03 20.14
CA ASN A 106 -22.23 -1.32 19.59
C ASN A 106 -22.26 -1.24 18.05
N PRO A 107 -21.12 -1.02 17.39
CA PRO A 107 -21.09 -0.92 15.94
C PRO A 107 -21.32 -2.27 15.28
N THR A 108 -21.92 -2.28 14.11
CA THR A 108 -22.07 -3.49 13.29
C THR A 108 -20.70 -3.97 12.81
N ARG A 109 -20.39 -5.24 13.03
CA ARG A 109 -19.18 -5.89 12.52
C ARG A 109 -19.55 -6.82 11.39
N LEU A 110 -19.11 -6.49 10.20
CA LEU A 110 -19.39 -7.25 8.99
C LEU A 110 -18.21 -8.18 8.67
N SER A 111 -18.54 -9.37 8.21
CA SER A 111 -17.58 -10.26 7.60
C SER A 111 -17.24 -9.80 6.18
N LEU A 112 -16.21 -10.40 5.58
CA LEU A 112 -15.80 -10.12 4.19
C LEU A 112 -16.93 -10.41 3.17
N ALA A 113 -17.82 -11.36 3.45
CA ALA A 113 -18.93 -11.69 2.57
C ALA A 113 -20.02 -10.59 2.53
N GLU A 114 -20.16 -9.85 3.63
CA GLU A 114 -21.23 -8.86 3.85
C GLU A 114 -20.89 -7.44 3.39
N VAL A 115 -19.61 -7.16 3.10
CA VAL A 115 -19.20 -5.82 2.65
C VAL A 115 -19.88 -5.43 1.33
N GLU A 116 -20.11 -4.14 1.16
CA GLU A 116 -20.68 -3.55 -0.05
C GLU A 116 -19.61 -2.80 -0.83
N LEU A 117 -19.78 -2.74 -2.17
CA LEU A 117 -18.88 -1.97 -3.03
C LEU A 117 -19.09 -0.46 -2.83
N ASN A 118 -18.01 0.27 -2.92
CA ASN A 118 -17.95 1.73 -2.83
C ASN A 118 -18.40 2.33 -1.48
N LYS A 119 -18.49 1.51 -0.44
CA LYS A 119 -18.72 1.95 0.93
C LYS A 119 -17.41 1.95 1.72
N ASN A 120 -17.24 2.93 2.61
CA ASN A 120 -16.05 3.03 3.46
C ASN A 120 -16.25 2.23 4.75
N TYR A 121 -15.22 1.51 5.17
CA TYR A 121 -15.20 0.70 6.36
C TYR A 121 -13.94 0.96 7.18
N ALA A 122 -14.05 1.03 8.50
CA ALA A 122 -12.91 0.87 9.38
C ALA A 122 -12.48 -0.60 9.38
N LEU A 123 -11.18 -0.84 9.24
CA LEU A 123 -10.59 -2.17 9.18
C LEU A 123 -10.29 -2.68 10.58
N ILE A 124 -10.85 -3.83 10.91
CA ILE A 124 -10.60 -4.56 12.15
C ILE A 124 -9.92 -5.89 11.79
N MET A 125 -8.92 -6.27 12.55
CA MET A 125 -8.17 -7.49 12.25
C MET A 125 -7.90 -8.32 13.51
N SER A 126 -7.94 -9.64 13.32
CA SER A 126 -7.47 -10.62 14.29
C SER A 126 -6.40 -11.48 13.68
N THR A 127 -5.28 -11.69 14.37
CA THR A 127 -4.12 -12.42 13.85
C THR A 127 -3.73 -13.58 14.77
N ASN A 128 -3.07 -14.56 14.21
CA ASN A 128 -2.47 -15.66 14.98
C ASN A 128 -1.30 -15.22 15.87
N ALA A 129 -0.80 -13.99 15.69
CA ALA A 129 0.22 -13.39 16.55
C ALA A 129 -0.33 -12.80 17.87
N GLY A 130 -1.65 -12.87 18.09
CA GLY A 130 -2.29 -12.48 19.34
C GLY A 130 -3.03 -11.15 19.34
N LEU A 131 -3.21 -10.52 18.16
CA LEU A 131 -4.15 -9.40 18.04
C LEU A 131 -5.57 -9.94 17.87
N TRP A 132 -6.50 -9.40 18.65
CA TRP A 132 -7.91 -9.82 18.65
C TRP A 132 -8.82 -8.60 18.51
N GLY A 133 -9.57 -8.53 17.39
CA GLY A 133 -10.48 -7.43 17.12
C GLY A 133 -9.81 -6.06 17.12
N TYR A 134 -8.57 -6.00 16.66
CA TYR A 134 -7.72 -4.80 16.69
C TYR A 134 -8.13 -3.81 15.61
N ALA A 135 -8.46 -2.58 16.00
CA ALA A 135 -8.73 -1.48 15.08
C ALA A 135 -7.40 -0.84 14.67
N ILE A 136 -6.99 -1.02 13.43
CA ILE A 136 -5.72 -0.50 12.91
C ILE A 136 -5.73 1.04 12.75
N GLY A 137 -6.93 1.64 12.67
CA GLY A 137 -7.11 3.08 12.50
C GLY A 137 -7.29 3.52 11.05
N ASP A 138 -7.14 2.62 10.10
CA ASP A 138 -7.30 2.90 8.68
C ASP A 138 -8.72 2.61 8.20
N THR A 139 -9.09 3.25 7.09
CA THR A 139 -10.34 2.97 6.38
C THR A 139 -10.07 2.39 5.01
N VAL A 140 -10.92 1.45 4.61
CA VAL A 140 -10.84 0.80 3.31
C VAL A 140 -12.16 0.92 2.57
N LYS A 141 -12.09 0.91 1.24
CA LYS A 141 -13.25 0.89 0.35
C LYS A 141 -13.11 -0.26 -0.64
N PHE A 142 -14.09 -1.15 -0.67
CA PHE A 142 -14.11 -2.23 -1.66
C PHE A 142 -14.52 -1.71 -3.04
N ILE A 143 -13.73 -2.07 -4.06
CA ILE A 143 -14.00 -1.76 -5.48
C ILE A 143 -14.28 -3.03 -6.30
N SER A 144 -13.97 -4.21 -5.75
CA SER A 144 -14.29 -5.51 -6.31
C SER A 144 -14.49 -6.53 -5.19
N LYS A 145 -15.33 -7.54 -5.42
CA LYS A 145 -15.54 -8.69 -4.52
C LYS A 145 -15.02 -10.00 -5.12
N ASN A 146 -14.60 -10.01 -6.39
CA ASN A 146 -14.04 -11.20 -7.04
C ASN A 146 -12.94 -10.81 -8.04
N PRO A 147 -11.67 -10.86 -7.66
CA PRO A 147 -11.18 -10.97 -6.27
C PRO A 147 -11.52 -9.74 -5.43
N TYR A 148 -11.36 -9.83 -4.11
CA TYR A 148 -11.53 -8.69 -3.23
C TYR A 148 -10.42 -7.67 -3.45
N LYS A 149 -10.80 -6.47 -3.92
CA LYS A 149 -9.87 -5.35 -4.10
C LYS A 149 -10.35 -4.13 -3.31
N ILE A 150 -9.39 -3.47 -2.66
CA ILE A 150 -9.64 -2.32 -1.81
C ILE A 150 -8.86 -1.09 -2.27
N LEU A 151 -9.37 0.07 -1.93
CA LEU A 151 -8.63 1.33 -1.83
C LEU A 151 -8.43 1.66 -0.35
N VAL A 152 -7.32 2.29 -0.02
CA VAL A 152 -6.96 2.75 1.33
C VAL A 152 -7.02 4.27 1.39
#